data_aedbbdb92091942701334bc042c3fbfa
#
_entry.id   aedbbdb92091942701334bc042c3fbfa
#
_cell.length_a   1.000
_cell.length_b   1.000
_cell.length_c   1.000
_cell.angle_alpha   90.00
_cell.angle_beta   90.00
_cell.angle_gamma   90.00
#
_symmetry.space_group_name_H-M   'P 1'
#
loop_
_entity.id
_entity.type
_entity.pdbx_description
1 polymer ?
#
loop_
_entity_poly.entity_id
_entity_poly.type
_entity_poly.pdbx_seq_one_letter_code
_entity_poly.pdbx_strand_id
1 'polypeptide(L)'
;MDIGQIRSALTSEIHATQLAELDENELASVLIIIYGKDPFIIMTEKAKTLKVHAGEIAFPGGKWCAKDQDLLETAIRETKEELCLEVSKEQVVGQLDNVITLNSKYKITPFIAILETIPSLKTNSEVESVLHIPLVSFLNTMADDDLPEHRSIQEMHTFTFEKYHVWGASARMLRQINILLS
;
A
#
# COMPACT_ATOMS: atom_id res chain seq x y z
N MET A 1 10.67 -7.46 16.32
CA MET A 1 9.32 -6.88 16.58
C MET A 1 8.31 -7.94 16.19
N ASP A 2 7.40 -8.29 17.08
CA ASP A 2 6.34 -9.27 16.81
C ASP A 2 5.07 -8.59 16.26
N ILE A 3 4.15 -9.41 15.74
CA ILE A 3 2.92 -8.91 15.10
C ILE A 3 2.01 -8.13 16.08
N GLY A 4 2.04 -8.45 17.38
CA GLY A 4 1.25 -7.75 18.40
C GLY A 4 1.77 -6.34 18.65
N GLN A 5 3.09 -6.15 18.70
CA GLN A 5 3.73 -4.84 18.79
C GLN A 5 3.43 -3.99 17.55
N ILE A 6 3.50 -4.60 16.36
CA ILE A 6 3.18 -3.94 15.09
C ILE A 6 1.70 -3.51 15.08
N ARG A 7 0.79 -4.40 15.47
CA ARG A 7 -0.63 -4.08 15.57
C ARG A 7 -0.86 -2.88 16.50
N SER A 8 -0.26 -2.88 17.67
CA SER A 8 -0.41 -1.79 18.64
C SER A 8 0.08 -0.45 18.10
N ALA A 9 1.22 -0.44 17.41
CA ALA A 9 1.82 0.77 16.85
C ALA A 9 1.05 1.31 15.64
N LEU A 10 0.45 0.43 14.83
CA LEU A 10 -0.25 0.80 13.60
C LEU A 10 -1.78 0.95 13.78
N THR A 11 -2.31 0.68 14.98
CA THR A 11 -3.72 0.90 15.26
C THR A 11 -4.00 2.40 15.36
N SER A 12 -4.90 2.88 14.51
CA SER A 12 -5.32 4.28 14.48
C SER A 12 -6.82 4.39 14.15
N GLU A 13 -7.39 5.57 14.36
CA GLU A 13 -8.76 5.84 13.94
C GLU A 13 -8.86 5.80 12.41
N ILE A 14 -9.89 5.13 11.92
CA ILE A 14 -10.20 5.05 10.50
C ILE A 14 -11.25 6.11 10.21
N HIS A 15 -10.83 7.16 9.53
CA HIS A 15 -11.74 8.17 9.04
C HIS A 15 -12.30 7.70 7.69
N ALA A 16 -13.49 7.09 7.72
CA ALA A 16 -14.26 6.82 6.51
C ALA A 16 -14.43 8.16 5.78
N THR A 17 -13.80 8.29 4.63
CA THR A 17 -13.56 9.57 4.00
C THR A 17 -14.85 10.29 3.71
N GLN A 18 -14.96 11.53 4.15
CA GLN A 18 -15.98 12.45 3.66
C GLN A 18 -15.68 12.70 2.17
N LEU A 19 -16.35 11.92 1.30
CA LEU A 19 -16.23 12.04 -0.17
C LEU A 19 -16.77 13.39 -0.68
N ALA A 20 -17.49 14.13 0.16
CA ALA A 20 -18.30 15.28 -0.23
C ALA A 20 -17.54 16.54 -0.68
N GLU A 21 -16.22 16.62 -0.55
CA GLU A 21 -15.44 17.84 -0.82
C GLU A 21 -14.29 17.66 -1.84
N LEU A 22 -14.15 16.50 -2.46
CA LEU A 22 -13.02 16.20 -3.35
C LEU A 22 -13.53 15.83 -4.75
N ASP A 23 -12.75 16.16 -5.77
CA ASP A 23 -12.98 15.66 -7.12
C ASP A 23 -12.85 14.13 -7.10
N GLU A 24 -13.99 13.44 -7.24
CA GLU A 24 -14.10 11.98 -7.19
C GLU A 24 -13.14 11.29 -8.18
N ASN A 25 -12.77 11.97 -9.26
CA ASN A 25 -11.87 11.44 -10.29
C ASN A 25 -10.41 11.35 -9.84
N GLU A 26 -10.05 11.97 -8.70
CA GLU A 26 -8.70 11.99 -8.18
C GLU A 26 -8.52 11.16 -6.89
N LEU A 27 -9.52 10.37 -6.50
CA LEU A 27 -9.48 9.54 -5.31
C LEU A 27 -9.05 8.11 -5.62
N ALA A 28 -8.16 7.60 -4.78
CA ALA A 28 -7.73 6.20 -4.79
C ALA A 28 -7.48 5.71 -3.37
N SER A 29 -7.45 4.41 -3.20
CA SER A 29 -7.06 3.80 -1.94
C SER A 29 -6.28 2.51 -2.15
N VAL A 30 -5.47 2.16 -1.14
CA VAL A 30 -4.69 0.93 -1.12
C VAL A 30 -4.86 0.22 0.21
N LEU A 31 -4.68 -1.09 0.21
CA LEU A 31 -4.65 -1.90 1.40
C LEU A 31 -3.23 -2.43 1.65
N ILE A 32 -2.63 -1.98 2.73
CA ILE A 32 -1.34 -2.44 3.22
C ILE A 32 -1.60 -3.68 4.08
N ILE A 33 -1.23 -4.85 3.59
CA ILE A 33 -1.49 -6.12 4.26
C ILE A 33 -0.22 -6.59 4.95
N ILE A 34 -0.30 -6.72 6.28
CA ILE A 34 0.76 -7.30 7.11
C ILE A 34 0.24 -8.60 7.70
N TYR A 35 1.03 -9.66 7.66
CA TYR A 35 0.57 -10.96 8.14
C TYR A 35 1.68 -11.84 8.71
N GLY A 36 1.28 -12.85 9.48
CA GLY A 36 2.17 -13.87 10.00
C GLY A 36 2.79 -13.52 11.36
N LYS A 37 3.26 -14.54 12.07
CA LYS A 37 3.93 -14.38 13.36
C LYS A 37 5.26 -13.64 13.20
N ASP A 38 6.03 -14.02 12.18
CA ASP A 38 7.16 -13.25 11.67
C ASP A 38 6.59 -12.34 10.58
N PRO A 39 6.50 -11.02 10.81
CA PRO A 39 5.64 -10.17 9.97
C PRO A 39 6.15 -10.02 8.54
N PHE A 40 5.30 -10.36 7.58
CA PHE A 40 5.49 -10.07 6.17
C PHE A 40 4.54 -8.97 5.72
N ILE A 41 4.96 -8.16 4.77
CA ILE A 41 4.12 -7.20 4.04
C ILE A 41 3.92 -7.67 2.60
N ILE A 42 2.70 -7.48 2.08
CA ILE A 42 2.39 -7.82 0.69
C ILE A 42 2.53 -6.59 -0.19
N MET A 43 3.25 -6.77 -1.30
CA MET A 43 3.26 -5.83 -2.42
C MET A 43 3.04 -6.57 -3.73
N THR A 44 2.66 -5.86 -4.77
CA THR A 44 2.41 -6.41 -6.11
C THR A 44 3.36 -5.78 -7.12
N GLU A 45 3.90 -6.58 -8.03
CA GLU A 45 4.51 -6.09 -9.27
C GLU A 45 3.39 -5.92 -10.29
N LYS A 46 3.19 -4.71 -10.77
CA LYS A 46 2.18 -4.43 -11.80
C LYS A 46 2.60 -5.04 -13.14
N ALA A 47 1.63 -5.61 -13.85
CA ALA A 47 1.89 -6.30 -15.12
C ALA A 47 2.56 -5.37 -16.15
N LYS A 48 3.57 -5.89 -16.84
CA LYS A 48 4.34 -5.14 -17.86
C LYS A 48 3.52 -4.76 -19.09
N THR A 49 2.35 -5.35 -19.24
CA THR A 49 1.39 -5.06 -20.32
C THR A 49 0.53 -3.84 -20.05
N LEU A 50 0.55 -3.29 -18.83
CA LEU A 50 -0.19 -2.09 -18.50
C LEU A 50 0.39 -0.86 -19.20
N LYS A 51 -0.48 0.07 -19.61
CA LYS A 51 -0.08 1.33 -20.25
C LYS A 51 0.58 2.32 -19.28
N VAL A 52 0.25 2.20 -18.00
CA VAL A 52 0.73 3.08 -16.93
C VAL A 52 1.15 2.21 -15.76
N HIS A 53 2.22 2.58 -15.07
CA HIS A 53 2.77 1.86 -13.91
C HIS A 53 3.28 0.44 -14.21
N ALA A 54 3.59 0.11 -15.47
CA ALA A 54 4.12 -1.19 -15.87
C ALA A 54 5.40 -1.56 -15.10
N GLY A 55 5.38 -2.69 -14.40
CA GLY A 55 6.52 -3.18 -13.62
C GLY A 55 6.76 -2.43 -12.29
N GLU A 56 5.94 -1.47 -11.93
CA GLU A 56 6.06 -0.78 -10.64
C GLU A 56 5.63 -1.71 -9.48
N ILE A 57 6.28 -1.51 -8.34
CA ILE A 57 5.96 -2.22 -7.10
C ILE A 57 5.03 -1.33 -6.26
N ALA A 58 3.84 -1.83 -5.99
CA ALA A 58 2.81 -1.09 -5.30
C ALA A 58 2.05 -1.95 -4.28
N PHE A 59 1.31 -1.31 -3.39
CA PHE A 59 0.30 -1.97 -2.60
C PHE A 59 -0.93 -2.27 -3.46
N PRO A 60 -1.66 -3.38 -3.20
CA PRO A 60 -2.93 -3.63 -3.87
C PRO A 60 -3.91 -2.49 -3.61
N GLY A 61 -4.63 -2.09 -4.65
CA GLY A 61 -5.55 -0.98 -4.59
C GLY A 61 -5.80 -0.31 -5.93
N GLY A 62 -6.69 0.66 -5.91
CA GLY A 62 -7.11 1.33 -7.14
C GLY A 62 -7.94 2.59 -6.90
N LYS A 63 -8.57 3.03 -7.97
CA LYS A 63 -9.39 4.23 -7.96
C LYS A 63 -10.75 3.97 -7.31
N TRP A 64 -11.22 4.98 -6.59
CA TRP A 64 -12.58 4.97 -6.12
C TRP A 64 -13.58 4.91 -7.29
N CYS A 65 -14.68 4.21 -7.08
CA CYS A 65 -15.79 4.23 -8.02
C CYS A 65 -17.13 4.39 -7.26
N ALA A 66 -18.12 4.92 -7.94
CA ALA A 66 -19.43 5.24 -7.33
C ALA A 66 -20.21 4.02 -6.77
N LYS A 67 -19.70 2.80 -6.95
CA LYS A 67 -20.26 1.58 -6.35
C LYS A 67 -19.77 1.36 -4.93
N ASP A 68 -18.60 1.93 -4.60
CA ASP A 68 -18.00 1.81 -3.28
C ASP A 68 -18.60 2.86 -2.34
N GLN A 69 -18.99 2.46 -1.14
CA GLN A 69 -19.58 3.37 -0.14
C GLN A 69 -18.55 4.35 0.41
N ASP A 70 -17.28 3.90 0.49
CA ASP A 70 -16.17 4.66 1.01
C ASP A 70 -14.83 4.16 0.42
N LEU A 71 -13.73 4.85 0.73
CA LEU A 71 -12.39 4.46 0.26
C LEU A 71 -11.87 3.17 0.90
N LEU A 72 -12.35 2.79 2.08
CA LEU A 72 -12.01 1.50 2.67
C LEU A 72 -12.61 0.35 1.87
N GLU A 73 -13.86 0.50 1.43
CA GLU A 73 -14.50 -0.48 0.56
C GLU A 73 -13.76 -0.60 -0.79
N THR A 74 -13.31 0.53 -1.36
CA THR A 74 -12.45 0.53 -2.56
C THR A 74 -11.19 -0.31 -2.33
N ALA A 75 -10.45 -0.08 -1.24
CA ALA A 75 -9.21 -0.81 -0.96
C ALA A 75 -9.44 -2.32 -0.79
N ILE A 76 -10.52 -2.71 -0.11
CA ILE A 76 -10.90 -4.11 0.09
C ILE A 76 -11.33 -4.75 -1.24
N ARG A 77 -12.15 -4.08 -2.04
CA ARG A 77 -12.61 -4.57 -3.35
C ARG A 77 -11.44 -4.78 -4.31
N GLU A 78 -10.58 -3.78 -4.47
CA GLU A 78 -9.39 -3.86 -5.33
C GLU A 78 -8.45 -5.00 -4.90
N THR A 79 -8.22 -5.15 -3.58
CA THR A 79 -7.43 -6.26 -3.04
C THR A 79 -8.03 -7.62 -3.42
N LYS A 80 -9.36 -7.76 -3.34
CA LYS A 80 -10.06 -8.98 -3.75
C LYS A 80 -9.95 -9.22 -5.25
N GLU A 81 -10.07 -8.18 -6.07
CA GLU A 81 -9.96 -8.25 -7.53
C GLU A 81 -8.54 -8.60 -7.99
N GLU A 82 -7.52 -7.98 -7.39
CA GLU A 82 -6.11 -8.19 -7.76
C GLU A 82 -5.51 -9.50 -7.24
N LEU A 83 -5.88 -9.92 -6.02
CA LEU A 83 -5.22 -11.02 -5.30
C LEU A 83 -6.14 -12.19 -4.94
N CYS A 84 -7.44 -12.13 -5.21
CA CYS A 84 -8.46 -13.04 -4.69
C CYS A 84 -8.38 -13.19 -3.16
N LEU A 85 -7.96 -12.14 -2.44
CA LEU A 85 -7.86 -12.11 -1.00
C LEU A 85 -9.06 -11.37 -0.41
N GLU A 86 -9.83 -12.07 0.41
CA GLU A 86 -10.92 -11.47 1.17
C GLU A 86 -10.38 -10.93 2.49
N VAL A 87 -10.59 -9.63 2.73
CA VAL A 87 -10.25 -8.95 3.97
C VAL A 87 -11.52 -8.33 4.53
N SER A 88 -11.83 -8.61 5.79
CA SER A 88 -12.98 -7.99 6.45
C SER A 88 -12.62 -6.64 7.06
N LYS A 89 -13.62 -5.77 7.27
CA LYS A 89 -13.39 -4.44 7.86
C LYS A 89 -12.78 -4.54 9.27
N GLU A 90 -13.09 -5.60 10.03
CA GLU A 90 -12.57 -5.85 11.38
C GLU A 90 -11.07 -6.20 11.39
N GLN A 91 -10.53 -6.64 10.27
CA GLN A 91 -9.09 -6.92 10.11
C GLN A 91 -8.29 -5.65 9.79
N VAL A 92 -8.97 -4.57 9.40
CA VAL A 92 -8.33 -3.28 9.16
C VAL A 92 -8.16 -2.57 10.50
N VAL A 93 -6.92 -2.29 10.86
CA VAL A 93 -6.55 -1.79 12.18
C VAL A 93 -6.24 -0.30 12.21
N GLY A 94 -6.00 0.30 11.05
CA GLY A 94 -5.62 1.70 10.99
C GLY A 94 -5.56 2.27 9.58
N GLN A 95 -5.27 3.56 9.54
CA GLN A 95 -5.12 4.36 8.33
C GLN A 95 -3.88 5.22 8.46
N LEU A 96 -3.11 5.35 7.37
CA LEU A 96 -2.01 6.30 7.28
C LEU A 96 -2.47 7.65 6.72
N ASP A 97 -1.59 8.65 6.82
CA ASP A 97 -1.82 9.92 6.15
C ASP A 97 -1.89 9.73 4.62
N ASN A 98 -2.76 10.51 4.01
CA ASN A 98 -2.94 10.49 2.57
C ASN A 98 -1.65 10.83 1.82
N VAL A 99 -1.43 10.16 0.70
CA VAL A 99 -0.30 10.39 -0.19
C VAL A 99 -0.80 10.90 -1.54
N ILE A 100 -0.31 12.06 -1.98
CA ILE A 100 -0.64 12.60 -3.31
C ILE A 100 0.40 12.12 -4.31
N THR A 101 -0.02 11.46 -5.40
CA THR A 101 0.87 11.06 -6.47
C THR A 101 1.42 12.29 -7.20
N LEU A 102 2.69 12.26 -7.59
CA LEU A 102 3.36 13.43 -8.16
C LEU A 102 2.87 13.77 -9.57
N ASN A 103 2.71 12.77 -10.41
CA ASN A 103 2.36 12.95 -11.82
C ASN A 103 0.84 13.01 -12.02
N SER A 104 0.12 12.04 -11.52
CA SER A 104 -1.33 11.88 -11.74
C SER A 104 -2.22 12.66 -10.78
N LYS A 105 -1.63 13.23 -9.70
CA LYS A 105 -2.31 14.00 -8.64
C LYS A 105 -3.38 13.26 -7.86
N TYR A 106 -3.42 11.92 -7.96
CA TYR A 106 -4.31 11.12 -7.13
C TYR A 106 -4.00 11.27 -5.65
N LYS A 107 -5.03 11.50 -4.85
CA LYS A 107 -4.99 11.42 -3.40
C LYS A 107 -5.26 9.96 -3.01
N ILE A 108 -4.23 9.28 -2.55
CA ILE A 108 -4.31 7.88 -2.13
C ILE A 108 -4.48 7.82 -0.62
N THR A 109 -5.51 7.13 -0.15
CA THR A 109 -5.73 6.81 1.25
C THR A 109 -5.24 5.41 1.54
N PRO A 110 -4.19 5.22 2.37
CA PRO A 110 -3.69 3.90 2.71
C PRO A 110 -4.38 3.37 3.97
N PHE A 111 -4.94 2.17 3.88
CA PHE A 111 -5.46 1.43 5.03
C PHE A 111 -4.51 0.28 5.38
N ILE A 112 -4.48 -0.13 6.66
CA ILE A 112 -3.62 -1.19 7.16
C ILE A 112 -4.48 -2.34 7.65
N ALA A 113 -4.30 -3.51 7.07
CA ALA A 113 -4.89 -4.76 7.55
C ALA A 113 -3.82 -5.66 8.15
N ILE A 114 -4.13 -6.30 9.29
CA ILE A 114 -3.26 -7.27 9.93
C ILE A 114 -3.98 -8.61 10.04
N LEU A 115 -3.41 -9.62 9.38
CA LEU A 115 -3.93 -10.97 9.32
C LEU A 115 -2.99 -11.95 10.03
N GLU A 116 -3.55 -13.00 10.63
CA GLU A 116 -2.73 -14.07 11.21
C GLU A 116 -2.06 -14.90 10.13
N THR A 117 -2.81 -15.25 9.10
CA THR A 117 -2.38 -16.03 7.94
C THR A 117 -3.08 -15.53 6.69
N ILE A 118 -2.55 -15.87 5.54
CA ILE A 118 -3.19 -15.63 4.25
C ILE A 118 -3.36 -16.95 3.49
N PRO A 119 -4.42 -17.11 2.70
CA PRO A 119 -4.59 -18.25 1.81
C PRO A 119 -3.61 -18.15 0.63
N SER A 120 -3.60 -19.17 -0.22
CA SER A 120 -2.91 -19.09 -1.53
C SER A 120 -3.57 -18.00 -2.38
N LEU A 121 -2.78 -17.01 -2.75
CA LEU A 121 -3.24 -15.87 -3.55
C LEU A 121 -3.34 -16.26 -5.03
N LYS A 122 -4.30 -15.64 -5.73
CA LYS A 122 -4.47 -15.75 -7.18
C LYS A 122 -4.55 -14.34 -7.77
N THR A 123 -3.68 -14.05 -8.70
CA THR A 123 -3.62 -12.73 -9.34
C THR A 123 -4.56 -12.64 -10.54
N ASN A 124 -5.03 -11.43 -10.82
CA ASN A 124 -5.67 -11.09 -12.08
C ASN A 124 -4.62 -10.66 -13.13
N SER A 125 -5.06 -10.18 -14.29
CA SER A 125 -4.17 -9.78 -15.39
C SER A 125 -3.39 -8.48 -15.14
N GLU A 126 -3.69 -7.74 -14.08
CA GLU A 126 -3.02 -6.48 -13.72
C GLU A 126 -1.80 -6.70 -12.82
N VAL A 127 -1.66 -7.89 -12.24
CA VAL A 127 -0.59 -8.26 -11.33
C VAL A 127 0.30 -9.33 -11.94
N GLU A 128 1.56 -8.99 -12.18
CA GLU A 128 2.59 -9.91 -12.68
C GLU A 128 3.03 -10.89 -11.59
N SER A 129 3.30 -10.39 -10.39
CA SER A 129 3.73 -11.19 -9.26
C SER A 129 3.33 -10.58 -7.92
N VAL A 130 3.19 -11.44 -6.90
CA VAL A 130 2.97 -11.04 -5.51
C VAL A 130 4.25 -11.21 -4.73
N LEU A 131 4.67 -10.16 -4.02
CA LEU A 131 5.87 -10.14 -3.20
C LEU A 131 5.47 -10.29 -1.73
N HIS A 132 6.01 -11.30 -1.08
CA HIS A 132 5.90 -11.54 0.36
C HIS A 132 7.20 -11.08 1.00
N ILE A 133 7.23 -9.87 1.52
CA ILE A 133 8.46 -9.20 1.95
C ILE A 133 8.55 -9.21 3.47
N PRO A 134 9.65 -9.72 4.08
CA PRO A 134 9.85 -9.64 5.52
C PRO A 134 9.87 -8.17 5.97
N LEU A 135 8.86 -7.74 6.76
CA LEU A 135 8.59 -6.33 7.03
C LEU A 135 9.77 -5.59 7.65
N VAL A 136 10.30 -6.11 8.76
CA VAL A 136 11.33 -5.39 9.54
C VAL A 136 12.63 -5.22 8.74
N SER A 137 13.11 -6.27 8.09
CA SER A 137 14.31 -6.19 7.27
C SER A 137 14.12 -5.27 6.06
N PHE A 138 12.92 -5.26 5.48
CA PHE A 138 12.59 -4.39 4.37
C PHE A 138 12.58 -2.91 4.76
N LEU A 139 11.98 -2.56 5.88
CA LEU A 139 11.97 -1.18 6.37
C LEU A 139 13.40 -0.66 6.65
N ASN A 140 14.30 -1.53 7.07
CA ASN A 140 15.72 -1.19 7.30
C ASN A 140 16.50 -0.91 6.01
N THR A 141 15.94 -1.18 4.82
CA THR A 141 16.57 -0.84 3.53
C THR A 141 16.30 0.58 3.06
N MET A 142 15.58 1.38 3.86
CA MET A 142 15.27 2.75 3.51
C MET A 142 16.54 3.54 3.18
N ALA A 143 16.54 4.19 2.02
CA ALA A 143 17.61 5.06 1.55
C ALA A 143 17.01 6.31 0.90
N ASP A 144 17.82 7.37 0.80
CA ASP A 144 17.41 8.54 0.03
C ASP A 144 17.34 8.20 -1.46
N ASP A 145 16.40 8.82 -2.15
CA ASP A 145 16.26 8.65 -3.60
C ASP A 145 17.21 9.62 -4.33
N ASP A 146 18.31 9.09 -4.83
CA ASP A 146 19.36 9.87 -5.53
C ASP A 146 19.12 10.03 -7.04
N LEU A 147 17.97 9.57 -7.56
CA LEU A 147 17.67 9.71 -8.99
C LEU A 147 17.60 11.19 -9.40
N PRO A 148 18.33 11.60 -10.46
CA PRO A 148 18.39 13.01 -10.87
C PRO A 148 17.03 13.65 -11.16
N GLU A 149 16.12 12.88 -11.74
CA GLU A 149 14.74 13.28 -12.05
C GLU A 149 13.89 13.53 -10.80
N HIS A 150 14.26 12.96 -9.66
CA HIS A 150 13.56 13.09 -8.38
C HIS A 150 14.15 14.18 -7.46
N ARG A 151 15.30 14.76 -7.79
CA ARG A 151 16.02 15.73 -6.94
C ARG A 151 15.24 17.00 -6.58
N SER A 152 14.23 17.35 -7.37
CA SER A 152 13.35 18.49 -7.08
C SER A 152 12.26 18.19 -6.05
N ILE A 153 12.13 16.94 -5.63
CA ILE A 153 11.09 16.47 -4.73
C ILE A 153 11.74 16.25 -3.37
N GLN A 154 11.35 17.07 -2.39
CA GLN A 154 11.82 16.90 -1.02
C GLN A 154 11.33 15.59 -0.42
N GLU A 155 12.19 14.93 0.37
CA GLU A 155 11.85 13.71 1.13
C GLU A 155 11.47 12.49 0.26
N MET A 156 12.13 12.29 -0.86
CA MET A 156 12.01 11.05 -1.62
C MET A 156 12.90 9.98 -1.00
N HIS A 157 12.30 8.82 -0.73
CA HIS A 157 12.99 7.65 -0.22
C HIS A 157 12.71 6.45 -1.12
N THR A 158 13.62 5.49 -1.07
CA THR A 158 13.49 4.19 -1.73
C THR A 158 13.64 3.07 -0.72
N PHE A 159 13.03 1.92 -1.04
CA PHE A 159 13.21 0.67 -0.32
C PHE A 159 13.58 -0.42 -1.32
N THR A 160 14.42 -1.37 -0.90
CA THR A 160 14.90 -2.43 -1.80
C THR A 160 14.58 -3.81 -1.22
N PHE A 161 14.03 -4.68 -2.06
CA PHE A 161 13.85 -6.09 -1.75
C PHE A 161 14.31 -6.92 -2.95
N GLU A 162 15.39 -7.69 -2.77
CA GLU A 162 16.03 -8.45 -3.85
C GLU A 162 16.39 -7.56 -5.04
N LYS A 163 15.75 -7.79 -6.20
CA LYS A 163 15.90 -6.98 -7.42
C LYS A 163 14.88 -5.84 -7.54
N TYR A 164 13.93 -5.76 -6.62
CA TYR A 164 12.84 -4.79 -6.68
C TYR A 164 13.18 -3.52 -5.94
N HIS A 165 12.86 -2.39 -6.55
CA HIS A 165 12.98 -1.06 -5.96
C HIS A 165 11.59 -0.45 -5.79
N VAL A 166 11.29 -0.03 -4.57
CA VAL A 166 10.04 0.64 -4.23
C VAL A 166 10.32 2.12 -4.04
N TRP A 167 9.61 2.95 -4.77
CA TRP A 167 9.76 4.40 -4.79
C TRP A 167 8.39 5.11 -4.84
N GLY A 168 8.36 6.44 -4.93
CA GLY A 168 7.16 7.23 -5.14
C GLY A 168 6.13 7.12 -3.98
N ALA A 169 4.87 6.95 -4.32
CA ALA A 169 3.77 6.90 -3.34
C ALA A 169 3.93 5.73 -2.36
N SER A 170 4.29 4.54 -2.85
CA SER A 170 4.50 3.34 -2.03
C SER A 170 5.63 3.53 -1.02
N ALA A 171 6.75 4.14 -1.42
CA ALA A 171 7.85 4.41 -0.51
C ALA A 171 7.48 5.44 0.57
N ARG A 172 6.67 6.45 0.25
CA ARG A 172 6.18 7.41 1.25
C ARG A 172 5.25 6.76 2.28
N MET A 173 4.44 5.78 1.88
CA MET A 173 3.63 4.98 2.80
C MET A 173 4.52 4.10 3.69
N LEU A 174 5.53 3.43 3.11
CA LEU A 174 6.51 2.63 3.87
C LEU A 174 7.29 3.49 4.88
N ARG A 175 7.64 4.72 4.52
CA ARG A 175 8.29 5.66 5.45
C ARG A 175 7.40 5.98 6.64
N GLN A 176 6.09 6.20 6.45
CA GLN A 176 5.17 6.41 7.55
C GLN A 176 5.14 5.20 8.48
N ILE A 177 5.06 3.98 7.93
CA ILE A 177 5.13 2.75 8.73
C ILE A 177 6.45 2.67 9.49
N ASN A 178 7.58 2.98 8.83
CA ASN A 178 8.89 2.94 9.47
C ASN A 178 8.99 3.89 10.68
N ILE A 179 8.43 5.09 10.55
CA ILE A 179 8.37 6.07 11.64
C ILE A 179 7.48 5.56 12.79
N LEU A 180 6.33 4.96 12.50
CA LEU A 180 5.40 4.47 13.52
C LEU A 180 5.96 3.24 14.27
N LEU A 181 6.87 2.48 13.65
CA LEU A 181 7.48 1.28 14.22
C LEU A 181 8.86 1.54 14.84
N SER A 182 9.37 2.78 14.78
CA SER A 182 10.67 3.21 15.37
C SER A 182 10.53 3.61 16.88
#